data_c87581d46107fd58b98aee976851c9ad
#
_entry.id   c87581d46107fd58b98aee976851c9ad
#
_cell.length_a   1.000
_cell.length_b   1.000
_cell.length_c   1.000
_cell.angle_alpha   90.00
_cell.angle_beta   90.00
_cell.angle_gamma   90.00
#
_symmetry.space_group_name_H-M   'P 1'
#
loop_
_entity.id
_entity.type
_entity.pdbx_description
1 polymer ?
#
loop_
_entity_poly.entity_id
_entity_poly.type
_entity_poly.pdbx_seq_one_letter_code
_entity_poly.pdbx_strand_id
1 'polypeptide(L)'
;KSQDYIAAIAQFEQAARDPAYHLRAFGQIGLCYRALGLVPQAVAAFRKACMDYDAPRTQSLSVRYLLGRTLEQLGEKPEALEQYRLIFRTDRTFKDTAVRLSSLEGDQTREAGQPGTHSWRFGQAWKHVRQLLKGNS
;
A
#
# COMPACT_ATOMS: atom_id res chain seq x y z
N LYS A 1 8.52 -18.91 16.04
CA LYS A 1 8.67 -17.53 15.54
C LYS A 1 7.44 -17.02 14.81
N SER A 2 6.86 -17.79 13.89
CA SER A 2 5.61 -17.38 13.26
C SER A 2 4.45 -17.30 14.25
N GLN A 3 4.43 -18.16 15.25
CA GLN A 3 3.45 -18.10 16.33
C GLN A 3 3.58 -16.82 17.17
N ASP A 4 4.81 -16.31 17.34
CA ASP A 4 5.06 -15.06 18.07
C ASP A 4 4.44 -13.86 17.32
N TYR A 5 4.53 -13.85 15.99
CA TYR A 5 3.88 -12.80 15.17
C TYR A 5 2.37 -12.88 15.23
N ILE A 6 1.81 -14.08 15.19
CA ILE A 6 0.35 -14.30 15.30
C ILE A 6 -0.15 -13.81 16.65
N ALA A 7 0.55 -14.17 17.73
CA ALA A 7 0.21 -13.71 19.09
C ALA A 7 0.31 -12.18 19.19
N ALA A 8 1.36 -11.59 18.62
CA ALA A 8 1.54 -10.14 18.57
C ALA A 8 0.40 -9.44 17.82
N ILE A 9 -0.01 -9.97 16.68
CA ILE A 9 -1.14 -9.44 15.91
C ILE A 9 -2.41 -9.40 16.78
N ALA A 10 -2.71 -10.47 17.49
CA ALA A 10 -3.88 -10.53 18.35
C ALA A 10 -3.85 -9.45 19.44
N GLN A 11 -2.68 -9.22 20.05
CA GLN A 11 -2.49 -8.17 21.05
C GLN A 11 -2.64 -6.76 20.46
N PHE A 12 -2.07 -6.52 19.27
CA PHE A 12 -2.19 -5.23 18.59
C PHE A 12 -3.62 -4.96 18.12
N GLU A 13 -4.37 -5.97 17.70
CA GLU A 13 -5.79 -5.83 17.37
C GLU A 13 -6.61 -5.34 18.57
N GLN A 14 -6.28 -5.83 19.76
CA GLN A 14 -6.89 -5.33 20.99
C GLN A 14 -6.52 -3.86 21.26
N ALA A 15 -5.25 -3.52 21.12
CA ALA A 15 -4.77 -2.14 21.29
C ALA A 15 -5.38 -1.18 20.27
N ALA A 16 -5.65 -1.65 19.04
CA ALA A 16 -6.24 -0.85 17.98
C ALA A 16 -7.67 -0.39 18.27
N ARG A 17 -8.34 -0.99 19.24
CA ARG A 17 -9.68 -0.56 19.68
C ARG A 17 -9.64 0.82 20.35
N ASP A 18 -8.52 1.19 20.94
CA ASP A 18 -8.31 2.53 21.46
C ASP A 18 -7.87 3.45 20.32
N PRO A 19 -8.64 4.53 20.02
CA PRO A 19 -8.29 5.45 18.94
C PRO A 19 -6.88 6.05 19.07
N ALA A 20 -6.38 6.24 20.29
CA ALA A 20 -5.03 6.76 20.54
C ALA A 20 -3.92 5.84 20.00
N TYR A 21 -4.19 4.56 19.89
CA TYR A 21 -3.21 3.55 19.43
C TYR A 21 -3.51 2.99 18.04
N HIS A 22 -4.57 3.44 17.39
CA HIS A 22 -5.04 2.89 16.11
C HIS A 22 -3.94 2.82 15.06
N LEU A 23 -3.29 3.94 14.76
CA LEU A 23 -2.23 4.00 13.75
C LEU A 23 -1.05 3.10 14.12
N ARG A 24 -0.57 3.21 15.35
CA ARG A 24 0.58 2.42 15.83
C ARG A 24 0.28 0.92 15.79
N ALA A 25 -0.89 0.53 16.27
CA ALA A 25 -1.30 -0.87 16.31
C ALA A 25 -1.41 -1.47 14.92
N PHE A 26 -2.10 -0.82 13.99
CA PHE A 26 -2.21 -1.32 12.63
C PHE A 26 -0.89 -1.25 11.87
N GLY A 27 -0.03 -0.28 12.17
CA GLY A 27 1.34 -0.24 11.66
C GLY A 27 2.14 -1.48 12.08
N GLN A 28 2.07 -1.85 13.36
CA GLN A 28 2.73 -3.04 13.88
C GLN A 28 2.13 -4.34 13.32
N ILE A 29 0.82 -4.41 13.18
CA ILE A 29 0.13 -5.55 12.55
C ILE A 29 0.64 -5.74 11.12
N GLY A 30 0.77 -4.66 10.36
CA GLY A 30 1.31 -4.70 9.01
C GLY A 30 2.74 -5.25 8.98
N LEU A 31 3.59 -4.80 9.88
CA LEU A 31 4.96 -5.31 9.99
C LEU A 31 5.00 -6.81 10.35
N CYS A 32 4.11 -7.26 11.23
CA CYS A 32 3.99 -8.68 11.57
C CYS A 32 3.58 -9.51 10.35
N TYR A 33 2.60 -9.05 9.58
CA TYR A 33 2.19 -9.73 8.35
C TYR A 33 3.32 -9.78 7.32
N ARG A 34 4.10 -8.68 7.16
CA ARG A 34 5.27 -8.69 6.28
C ARG A 34 6.30 -9.74 6.72
N ALA A 35 6.58 -9.81 8.03
CA ALA A 35 7.51 -10.80 8.58
C ALA A 35 7.04 -12.23 8.33
N LEU A 36 5.73 -12.46 8.30
CA LEU A 36 5.12 -13.75 7.96
C LEU A 36 5.07 -14.03 6.45
N GLY A 37 5.46 -13.08 5.61
CA GLY A 37 5.36 -13.20 4.17
C GLY A 37 3.95 -13.00 3.61
N LEU A 38 3.02 -12.53 4.44
CA LEU A 38 1.63 -12.29 4.07
C LEU A 38 1.45 -10.84 3.58
N VAL A 39 1.95 -10.59 2.36
CA VAL A 39 2.04 -9.23 1.80
C VAL A 39 0.66 -8.57 1.60
N PRO A 40 -0.36 -9.24 1.03
CA PRO A 40 -1.69 -8.61 0.92
C PRO A 40 -2.30 -8.22 2.25
N GLN A 41 -2.13 -9.02 3.29
CA GLN A 41 -2.61 -8.73 4.63
C GLN A 41 -1.85 -7.54 5.24
N ALA A 42 -0.55 -7.45 4.99
CA ALA A 42 0.25 -6.31 5.42
C ALA A 42 -0.25 -5.01 4.78
N VAL A 43 -0.53 -5.02 3.49
CA VAL A 43 -1.10 -3.88 2.76
C VAL A 43 -2.43 -3.45 3.39
N ALA A 44 -3.32 -4.39 3.68
CA ALA A 44 -4.61 -4.11 4.30
C ALA A 44 -4.45 -3.45 5.67
N ALA A 45 -3.51 -3.93 6.49
CA ALA A 45 -3.23 -3.36 7.81
C ALA A 45 -2.67 -1.94 7.71
N PHE A 46 -1.72 -1.71 6.81
CA PHE A 46 -1.15 -0.38 6.61
C PHE A 46 -2.19 0.61 6.07
N ARG A 47 -3.10 0.18 5.18
CA ARG A 47 -4.20 1.02 4.72
C ARG A 47 -5.11 1.45 5.87
N LYS A 48 -5.44 0.53 6.78
CA LYS A 48 -6.22 0.87 7.99
C LYS A 48 -5.50 1.89 8.86
N ALA A 49 -4.20 1.73 9.05
CA ALA A 49 -3.40 2.69 9.81
C ALA A 49 -3.46 4.09 9.17
N CYS A 50 -3.38 4.17 7.84
CA CYS A 50 -3.41 5.44 7.11
C CYS A 50 -4.79 6.13 7.13
N MET A 51 -5.84 5.45 7.57
CA MET A 51 -7.18 6.05 7.76
C MET A 51 -7.30 6.87 9.03
N ASP A 52 -6.29 6.86 9.89
CA ASP A 52 -6.28 7.67 11.11
C ASP A 52 -5.83 9.10 10.78
N TYR A 53 -6.81 9.98 10.58
CA TYR A 53 -6.57 11.38 10.19
C TYR A 53 -6.10 12.25 11.36
N ASP A 54 -6.29 11.81 12.60
CA ASP A 54 -5.88 12.53 13.81
C ASP A 54 -4.48 12.14 14.29
N ALA A 55 -3.85 11.19 13.63
CA ALA A 55 -2.53 10.70 14.01
C ALA A 55 -1.43 11.75 13.77
N PRO A 56 -0.36 11.74 14.58
CA PRO A 56 0.78 12.62 14.37
C PRO A 56 1.37 12.45 12.97
N ARG A 57 1.66 13.57 12.30
CA ARG A 57 2.11 13.63 10.91
C ARG A 57 3.32 12.73 10.64
N THR A 58 4.31 12.75 11.53
CA THR A 58 5.52 11.94 11.38
C THR A 58 5.23 10.44 11.39
N GLN A 59 4.31 10.01 12.26
CA GLN A 59 3.91 8.60 12.33
C GLN A 59 3.12 8.19 11.07
N SER A 60 2.24 9.06 10.60
CA SER A 60 1.47 8.83 9.38
C SER A 60 2.37 8.70 8.17
N LEU A 61 3.41 9.53 8.03
CA LEU A 61 4.38 9.44 6.95
C LEU A 61 5.15 8.12 6.97
N SER A 62 5.57 7.66 8.16
CA SER A 62 6.29 6.41 8.31
C SER A 62 5.45 5.21 7.87
N VAL A 63 4.19 5.15 8.28
CA VAL A 63 3.29 4.06 7.90
C VAL A 63 2.96 4.13 6.40
N ARG A 64 2.74 5.33 5.88
CA ARG A 64 2.49 5.53 4.44
C ARG A 64 3.68 5.09 3.59
N TYR A 65 4.88 5.35 4.07
CA TYR A 65 6.11 4.87 3.42
C TYR A 65 6.17 3.33 3.41
N LEU A 66 5.86 2.70 4.55
CA LEU A 66 5.78 1.23 4.63
C LEU A 66 4.73 0.67 3.69
N LEU A 67 3.58 1.33 3.58
CA LEU A 67 2.54 0.96 2.63
C LEU A 67 3.05 1.03 1.19
N GLY A 68 3.72 2.12 0.81
CA GLY A 68 4.31 2.27 -0.53
C GLY A 68 5.31 1.18 -0.84
N ARG A 69 6.24 0.89 0.09
CA ARG A 69 7.23 -0.18 -0.06
C ARG A 69 6.58 -1.55 -0.21
N THR A 70 5.54 -1.82 0.56
CA THR A 70 4.82 -3.10 0.51
C THR A 70 4.02 -3.25 -0.77
N LEU A 71 3.43 -2.16 -1.26
CA LEU A 71 2.74 -2.12 -2.55
C LEU A 71 3.71 -2.39 -3.72
N GLU A 72 4.92 -1.82 -3.70
CA GLU A 72 5.96 -2.14 -4.68
C GLU A 72 6.27 -3.64 -4.67
N GLN A 73 6.41 -4.22 -3.48
CA GLN A 73 6.68 -5.65 -3.31
C GLN A 73 5.54 -6.50 -3.88
N LEU A 74 4.30 -6.05 -3.75
CA LEU A 74 3.12 -6.72 -4.29
C LEU A 74 2.96 -6.52 -5.80
N GLY A 75 3.70 -5.58 -6.40
CA GLY A 75 3.59 -5.22 -7.81
C GLY A 75 2.54 -4.17 -8.11
N GLU A 76 1.94 -3.57 -7.10
CA GLU A 76 0.93 -2.50 -7.22
C GLU A 76 1.60 -1.14 -7.34
N LYS A 77 2.33 -0.93 -8.44
CA LYS A 77 3.12 0.28 -8.69
C LYS A 77 2.29 1.57 -8.74
N PRO A 78 1.12 1.62 -9.39
CA PRO A 78 0.32 2.86 -9.41
C PRO A 78 -0.09 3.34 -8.03
N GLU A 79 -0.53 2.43 -7.16
CA GLU A 79 -0.91 2.76 -5.79
C GLU A 79 0.31 3.16 -4.94
N ALA A 80 1.44 2.46 -5.12
CA ALA A 80 2.70 2.82 -4.47
C ALA A 80 3.13 4.25 -4.82
N LEU A 81 3.04 4.60 -6.10
CA LEU A 81 3.33 5.93 -6.61
C LEU A 81 2.46 6.99 -5.94
N GLU A 82 1.18 6.72 -5.77
CA GLU A 82 0.24 7.62 -5.08
C GLU A 82 0.67 7.86 -3.63
N GLN A 83 1.07 6.81 -2.91
CA GLN A 83 1.55 6.95 -1.54
C GLN A 83 2.81 7.82 -1.46
N TYR A 84 3.76 7.60 -2.35
CA TYR A 84 4.99 8.39 -2.38
C TYR A 84 4.74 9.86 -2.77
N ARG A 85 3.79 10.13 -3.65
CA ARG A 85 3.38 11.51 -3.97
C ARG A 85 2.82 12.23 -2.75
N LEU A 86 1.98 11.56 -1.97
CA LEU A 86 1.41 12.10 -0.74
C LEU A 86 2.50 12.42 0.29
N ILE A 87 3.47 11.53 0.45
CA ILE A 87 4.62 11.76 1.34
C ILE A 87 5.43 12.96 0.85
N PHE A 88 5.76 12.99 -0.43
CA PHE A 88 6.59 14.05 -1.02
C PHE A 88 5.96 15.43 -0.90
N ARG A 89 4.65 15.53 -1.07
CA ARG A 89 3.90 16.79 -0.87
C ARG A 89 3.98 17.29 0.56
N THR A 90 4.07 16.35 1.50
CA THR A 90 4.10 16.65 2.94
C THR A 90 5.52 16.94 3.43
N ASP A 91 6.49 16.12 3.02
CA ASP A 91 7.90 16.26 3.36
C ASP A 91 8.76 15.74 2.22
N ARG A 92 9.39 16.64 1.47
CA ARG A 92 10.22 16.31 0.30
C ARG A 92 11.49 15.55 0.66
N THR A 93 11.91 15.64 1.90
CA THR A 93 13.15 15.04 2.39
C THR A 93 12.94 13.72 3.14
N PHE A 94 11.69 13.24 3.18
CA PHE A 94 11.37 12.04 3.94
C PHE A 94 11.97 10.81 3.28
N LYS A 95 12.99 10.23 3.93
CA LYS A 95 13.71 9.03 3.50
C LYS A 95 14.12 9.13 2.01
N ASP A 96 14.03 8.03 1.26
CA ASP A 96 14.35 7.97 -0.16
C ASP A 96 13.11 8.13 -1.07
N THR A 97 12.06 8.78 -0.56
CA THR A 97 10.78 8.93 -1.27
C THR A 97 10.95 9.60 -2.63
N ALA A 98 11.76 10.66 -2.72
CA ALA A 98 12.00 11.35 -3.99
C ALA A 98 12.62 10.42 -5.04
N VAL A 99 13.58 9.58 -4.63
CA VAL A 99 14.25 8.61 -5.52
C VAL A 99 13.25 7.55 -5.99
N ARG A 100 12.45 7.02 -5.08
CA ARG A 100 11.43 6.01 -5.41
C ARG A 100 10.36 6.57 -6.32
N LEU A 101 9.93 7.79 -6.06
CA LEU A 101 8.95 8.49 -6.88
C LEU A 101 9.45 8.64 -8.32
N SER A 102 10.68 9.13 -8.50
CA SER A 102 11.29 9.28 -9.82
C SER A 102 11.43 7.94 -10.55
N SER A 103 11.84 6.89 -9.84
CA SER A 103 11.99 5.56 -10.40
C SER A 103 10.65 5.00 -10.91
N LEU A 104 9.60 5.11 -10.12
CA LEU A 104 8.26 4.63 -10.48
C LEU A 104 7.63 5.45 -11.60
N GLU A 105 7.82 6.76 -11.62
CA GLU A 105 7.37 7.63 -12.70
C GLU A 105 8.10 7.30 -14.01
N GLY A 106 9.40 7.02 -13.95
CA GLY A 106 10.18 6.55 -15.10
C GLY A 106 9.67 5.23 -15.66
N ASP A 107 9.31 4.29 -14.79
CA ASP A 107 8.74 3.00 -15.19
C ASP A 107 7.38 3.17 -15.86
N GLN A 108 6.51 4.04 -15.34
CA GLN A 108 5.22 4.34 -15.95
C GLN A 108 5.36 4.91 -17.35
N THR A 109 6.30 5.80 -17.57
CA THR A 109 6.55 6.37 -18.91
C THR A 109 7.09 5.34 -19.87
N ARG A 110 7.91 4.40 -19.42
CA ARG A 110 8.42 3.28 -20.23
C ARG A 110 7.29 2.32 -20.63
N GLU A 111 6.43 1.97 -19.69
CA GLU A 111 5.27 1.09 -19.95
C GLU A 111 4.26 1.75 -20.89
N ALA A 112 4.01 3.04 -20.73
CA ALA A 112 3.15 3.81 -21.63
C ALA A 112 3.73 3.96 -23.04
N GLY A 113 5.08 3.96 -23.17
CA GLY A 113 5.79 4.02 -24.44
C GLY A 113 5.93 2.68 -25.14
N GLN A 114 5.62 1.56 -24.51
CA GLN A 114 5.64 0.23 -25.10
C GLN A 114 4.23 -0.20 -25.48
N PRO A 115 3.89 -0.23 -26.80
CA PRO A 115 2.56 -0.72 -27.18
C PRO A 115 2.43 -2.20 -26.84
N GLY A 116 1.52 -2.53 -25.96
CA GLY A 116 1.08 -3.87 -25.75
C GLY A 116 1.02 -4.41 -24.32
N THR A 117 1.78 -3.90 -23.34
CA THR A 117 1.80 -4.51 -22.02
C THR A 117 0.81 -3.90 -21.03
N HIS A 118 0.61 -2.58 -21.06
CA HIS A 118 -0.30 -1.91 -20.13
C HIS A 118 -1.73 -1.84 -20.68
N SER A 119 -1.90 -1.56 -21.97
CA SER A 119 -3.20 -1.60 -22.65
C SER A 119 -3.79 -3.01 -22.69
N TRP A 120 -2.96 -4.06 -22.62
CA TRP A 120 -3.42 -5.44 -22.62
C TRP A 120 -4.14 -5.82 -21.31
N ARG A 121 -3.59 -5.47 -20.15
CA ARG A 121 -4.25 -5.70 -18.85
C ARG A 121 -5.55 -4.91 -18.70
N PHE A 122 -5.57 -3.65 -19.15
CA PHE A 122 -6.77 -2.83 -19.17
C PHE A 122 -7.79 -3.34 -20.19
N GLY A 123 -7.34 -3.74 -21.38
CA GLY A 123 -8.21 -4.28 -22.42
C GLY A 123 -8.90 -5.58 -22.02
N GLN A 124 -8.20 -6.47 -21.29
CA GLN A 124 -8.80 -7.71 -20.79
C GLN A 124 -9.78 -7.47 -19.64
N ALA A 125 -9.47 -6.58 -18.73
CA ALA A 125 -10.38 -6.19 -17.66
C ALA A 125 -11.67 -5.57 -18.25
N TRP A 126 -11.55 -4.69 -19.25
CA TRP A 126 -12.69 -4.10 -19.96
C TRP A 126 -13.51 -5.13 -20.72
N LYS A 127 -12.87 -6.07 -21.41
CA LYS A 127 -13.56 -7.15 -22.12
C LYS A 127 -14.36 -8.02 -21.14
N HIS A 128 -13.78 -8.30 -19.98
CA HIS A 128 -14.44 -9.09 -18.95
C HIS A 128 -15.65 -8.33 -18.37
N VAL A 129 -15.50 -7.06 -18.05
CA VAL A 129 -16.59 -6.20 -17.58
C VAL A 129 -17.68 -6.06 -18.64
N ARG A 130 -17.30 -5.90 -19.93
CA ARG A 130 -18.27 -5.84 -21.04
C ARG A 130 -19.06 -7.13 -21.19
N GLN A 131 -18.41 -8.28 -21.05
CA GLN A 131 -19.10 -9.58 -21.11
C GLN A 131 -20.09 -9.75 -19.96
N LEU A 132 -19.74 -9.35 -18.76
CA LEU A 132 -20.62 -9.37 -17.60
C LEU A 132 -21.84 -8.45 -17.78
N LEU A 133 -21.64 -7.27 -18.39
CA LEU A 133 -22.72 -6.33 -18.68
C LEU A 133 -23.65 -6.82 -19.81
N LYS A 134 -23.12 -7.56 -20.80
CA LYS A 134 -23.91 -8.17 -21.89
C LYS A 134 -24.69 -9.40 -21.46
N GLY A 135 -24.22 -10.11 -20.42
CA GLY A 135 -24.89 -11.28 -19.89
C GLY A 135 -26.17 -10.99 -19.09
N ASN A 136 -26.45 -9.72 -18.79
CA ASN A 136 -27.61 -9.26 -18.00
C ASN A 136 -28.67 -8.53 -18.84
N SER A 137 -28.53 -8.57 -20.17
CA SER A 137 -29.56 -8.03 -21.06
C SER A 137 -30.37 -9.17 -21.74
#